data_b6d213e1ba1fd0ee26969d5600d72763
#
_entry.id   b6d213e1ba1fd0ee26969d5600d72763
#
_cell.length_a   1.000
_cell.length_b   1.000
_cell.length_c   1.000
_cell.angle_alpha   90.00
_cell.angle_beta   90.00
_cell.angle_gamma   90.00
#
_symmetry.space_group_name_H-M   'P 1'
#
loop_
_entity.id
_entity.type
_entity.pdbx_description
1 polymer ?
#
loop_
_entity_poly.entity_id
_entity_poly.type
_entity_poly.pdbx_seq_one_letter_code
_entity_poly.pdbx_strand_id
1 'polypeptide(L)'
;MNVTTIAALFVRQVRRPAAQSRCWRSGPGAVSAALATIVILAAGLARASETGDGKTDAAPAAKQDAAASKEQLILDTLPEKYRFPNGSVDQNALVAHEKKRAEAMNKLLQTQFKVSETAHYLVLSDTDSSTTSQFVKWCETLYSSLGALFGMDAGERVWDGKCMLILFSRRAKFQECAVRLDGHDAKRAGAYFAVESYGPEEPRLVKILIPMDDKDPRRLQELFAHEGSHAFFELYRRPGRLPLWLHEGLAEYMTTVNDKSLRPARVIEATRIAKTGRSIRKVLAAKAGDSLEWGEYCTSFTLVDCLVTLGKPKFKKFVDALKDGKEQGAALTAAYGFNMAELEKQWRTHVLEYLPKHP
;
A
#
# COMPACT_ATOMS: atom_id res chain seq x y z
N MET A 1 -13.13 -7.66 -24.72
CA MET A 1 -13.26 -6.50 -23.81
C MET A 1 -11.98 -6.42 -23.02
N ASN A 2 -11.20 -5.35 -23.18
CA ASN A 2 -9.89 -5.25 -22.53
C ASN A 2 -10.04 -4.99 -21.05
N VAL A 3 -9.44 -5.86 -20.25
CA VAL A 3 -9.29 -5.67 -18.80
C VAL A 3 -8.39 -4.44 -18.59
N THR A 4 -8.91 -3.40 -17.95
CA THR A 4 -8.11 -2.25 -17.57
C THR A 4 -7.65 -2.48 -16.14
N THR A 5 -6.42 -2.97 -15.98
CA THR A 5 -5.76 -3.02 -14.68
C THR A 5 -5.47 -1.59 -14.26
N ILE A 6 -6.15 -1.11 -13.22
CA ILE A 6 -5.80 0.19 -12.62
C ILE A 6 -4.74 -0.09 -11.59
N ALA A 7 -3.51 0.11 -11.98
CA ALA A 7 -2.39 0.10 -11.07
C ALA A 7 -1.89 1.53 -10.93
N ALA A 8 -1.76 2.08 -9.73
CA ALA A 8 -1.24 3.43 -9.47
C ALA A 8 0.23 3.35 -9.05
N LEU A 9 1.11 4.03 -9.77
CA LEU A 9 2.57 3.97 -9.59
C LEU A 9 3.06 5.16 -8.74
N PHE A 10 3.65 4.87 -7.60
CA PHE A 10 4.53 5.79 -6.90
C PHE A 10 5.96 5.26 -7.00
N VAL A 11 6.76 5.83 -7.88
CA VAL A 11 8.19 5.48 -7.99
C VAL A 11 8.99 6.44 -7.12
N ARG A 12 9.68 5.91 -6.14
CA ARG A 12 10.58 6.66 -5.28
C ARG A 12 12.02 6.57 -5.80
N GLN A 13 12.58 7.71 -6.22
CA GLN A 13 14.03 7.86 -6.33
C GLN A 13 14.59 8.38 -5.00
N VAL A 14 15.26 7.52 -4.25
CA VAL A 14 16.09 7.96 -3.12
C VAL A 14 17.42 8.45 -3.68
N ARG A 15 17.64 9.77 -3.75
CA ARG A 15 18.98 10.33 -3.92
C ARG A 15 19.75 10.14 -2.61
N ARG A 16 20.80 9.32 -2.64
CA ARG A 16 21.79 9.27 -1.57
C ARG A 16 22.59 10.58 -1.60
N PRO A 17 22.77 11.31 -0.49
CA PRO A 17 23.76 12.35 -0.43
C PRO A 17 25.15 11.71 -0.53
N ALA A 18 26.04 12.33 -1.30
CA ALA A 18 27.44 11.93 -1.42
C ALA A 18 28.10 11.93 -0.04
N ALA A 19 28.78 10.84 0.28
CA ALA A 19 29.51 10.67 1.52
C ALA A 19 30.66 11.70 1.61
N GLN A 20 30.56 12.63 2.54
CA GLN A 20 31.75 13.31 3.07
C GLN A 20 32.26 12.46 4.23
N SER A 21 33.45 11.89 4.00
CA SER A 21 34.21 11.14 4.97
C SER A 21 34.60 12.02 6.17
N ARG A 22 34.04 11.76 7.35
CA ARG A 22 34.69 12.03 8.63
C ARG A 22 34.45 10.87 9.57
N CYS A 23 35.56 10.26 10.01
CA CYS A 23 35.63 9.25 11.04
C CYS A 23 34.82 9.64 12.27
N TRP A 24 33.88 8.77 12.67
CA TRP A 24 33.40 8.69 14.04
C TRP A 24 33.46 7.25 14.51
N ARG A 25 34.06 7.08 15.68
CA ARG A 25 34.27 5.82 16.37
C ARG A 25 32.94 5.18 16.77
N SER A 26 32.96 3.87 16.69
CA SER A 26 31.91 2.91 17.02
C SER A 26 31.16 3.18 18.33
N GLY A 27 29.85 3.42 18.22
CA GLY A 27 28.84 3.19 19.26
C GLY A 27 27.79 2.22 18.70
N PRO A 28 27.17 1.34 19.53
CA PRO A 28 26.24 0.34 19.04
C PRO A 28 24.90 0.95 18.68
N GLY A 29 24.40 0.67 17.49
CA GLY A 29 23.03 0.98 17.10
C GLY A 29 22.86 1.88 15.87
N ALA A 30 23.50 1.56 14.76
CA ALA A 30 23.11 2.13 13.47
C ALA A 30 21.81 1.46 13.01
N VAL A 31 20.66 2.07 13.33
CA VAL A 31 19.36 1.71 12.72
C VAL A 31 19.44 2.17 11.27
N SER A 32 19.71 1.23 10.38
CA SER A 32 19.67 1.44 8.94
C SER A 32 18.20 1.60 8.53
N ALA A 33 17.76 2.86 8.36
CA ALA A 33 16.44 3.15 7.79
C ALA A 33 16.43 2.74 6.31
N ALA A 34 16.15 1.48 6.03
CA ALA A 34 15.83 1.02 4.70
C ALA A 34 14.37 1.38 4.42
N LEU A 35 14.17 2.36 3.56
CA LEU A 35 12.85 2.87 3.17
C LEU A 35 12.14 1.89 2.24
N ALA A 36 10.93 1.51 2.60
CA ALA A 36 10.01 0.79 1.72
C ALA A 36 9.66 1.65 0.50
N THR A 37 9.71 1.09 -0.68
CA THR A 37 9.25 1.72 -1.91
C THR A 37 7.86 1.21 -2.20
N ILE A 38 6.87 2.11 -2.19
CA ILE A 38 5.48 1.80 -2.52
C ILE A 38 5.28 2.04 -3.99
N VAL A 39 4.59 1.13 -4.64
CA VAL A 39 4.17 1.28 -6.03
C VAL A 39 2.67 1.06 -6.12
N ILE A 40 1.95 2.12 -6.47
CA ILE A 40 0.55 2.07 -6.88
C ILE A 40 0.50 2.38 -8.37
N LEU A 41 0.04 1.47 -9.22
CA LEU A 41 -0.05 1.64 -10.67
C LEU A 41 -1.39 2.30 -11.09
N ALA A 42 -1.38 3.47 -11.72
CA ALA A 42 -2.54 4.03 -12.44
C ALA A 42 -2.22 4.13 -13.94
N ALA A 43 -2.89 3.37 -14.77
CA ALA A 43 -2.85 3.54 -16.22
C ALA A 43 -3.84 4.64 -16.63
N GLY A 44 -3.32 5.83 -16.96
CA GLY A 44 -4.08 6.90 -17.61
C GLY A 44 -3.99 6.75 -19.13
N LEU A 45 -5.11 6.53 -19.83
CA LEU A 45 -5.21 6.66 -21.29
C LEU A 45 -5.25 8.15 -21.65
N ALA A 46 -4.11 8.71 -22.11
CA ALA A 46 -4.10 9.94 -22.86
C ALA A 46 -4.21 9.60 -24.34
N ARG A 47 -5.34 9.95 -24.96
CA ARG A 47 -5.47 10.03 -26.42
C ARG A 47 -4.73 11.29 -26.86
N ALA A 48 -3.59 11.14 -27.55
CA ALA A 48 -2.99 12.20 -28.32
C ALA A 48 -3.51 12.09 -29.75
N SER A 49 -4.07 13.19 -30.25
CA SER A 49 -4.40 13.38 -31.67
C SER A 49 -3.12 13.66 -32.45
N GLU A 50 -3.05 13.08 -33.63
CA GLU A 50 -1.98 13.18 -34.60
C GLU A 50 -1.85 14.59 -35.19
N THR A 51 -0.61 15.01 -35.50
CA THR A 51 -0.20 15.50 -36.84
C THR A 51 1.33 15.63 -36.89
N GLY A 52 1.96 15.13 -37.98
CA GLY A 52 3.30 15.55 -38.38
C GLY A 52 4.20 14.45 -38.91
N ASP A 53 4.39 14.46 -40.22
CA ASP A 53 5.24 13.63 -41.07
C ASP A 53 6.69 13.44 -40.59
N GLY A 54 7.23 12.25 -40.80
CA GLY A 54 8.64 11.95 -40.70
C GLY A 54 8.95 10.49 -41.01
N LYS A 55 9.18 10.16 -42.31
CA LYS A 55 9.66 8.84 -42.79
C LYS A 55 11.00 8.50 -42.17
N THR A 56 11.12 7.33 -41.54
CA THR A 56 12.34 6.52 -41.51
C THR A 56 11.92 5.05 -41.54
N ASP A 57 12.47 4.34 -42.56
CA ASP A 57 12.27 2.93 -42.81
C ASP A 57 12.87 2.10 -41.65
N ALA A 58 12.04 1.44 -40.86
CA ALA A 58 12.42 0.35 -40.01
C ALA A 58 11.50 -0.84 -40.32
N ALA A 59 12.09 -1.99 -40.57
CA ALA A 59 11.43 -3.23 -40.92
C ALA A 59 10.36 -3.60 -39.89
N PRO A 60 9.21 -4.18 -40.28
CA PRO A 60 8.14 -4.52 -39.36
C PRO A 60 8.58 -5.70 -38.47
N ALA A 61 8.76 -5.44 -37.17
CA ALA A 61 8.76 -6.50 -36.19
C ALA A 61 7.38 -7.18 -36.23
N ALA A 62 7.35 -8.43 -36.66
CA ALA A 62 6.15 -9.24 -36.64
C ALA A 62 5.57 -9.29 -35.25
N LYS A 63 4.42 -8.61 -35.02
CA LYS A 63 3.58 -8.84 -33.89
C LYS A 63 3.01 -10.26 -34.04
N GLN A 64 3.63 -11.21 -33.35
CA GLN A 64 2.96 -12.45 -33.04
C GLN A 64 1.86 -12.11 -32.04
N ASP A 65 0.63 -12.02 -32.51
CA ASP A 65 -0.57 -12.14 -31.69
C ASP A 65 -0.65 -13.60 -31.20
N ALA A 66 0.19 -13.93 -30.23
CA ALA A 66 0.08 -15.18 -29.50
C ALA A 66 -1.23 -15.07 -28.69
N ALA A 67 -2.21 -15.91 -28.98
CA ALA A 67 -3.40 -16.04 -28.15
C ALA A 67 -2.98 -16.18 -26.69
N ALA A 68 -3.61 -15.40 -25.79
CA ALA A 68 -3.30 -15.44 -24.36
C ALA A 68 -3.39 -16.88 -23.87
N SER A 69 -2.39 -17.32 -23.09
CA SER A 69 -2.43 -18.67 -22.53
C SER A 69 -3.67 -18.83 -21.61
N LYS A 70 -4.10 -20.07 -21.41
CA LYS A 70 -5.21 -20.36 -20.49
C LYS A 70 -4.96 -19.78 -19.10
N GLU A 71 -3.71 -19.84 -18.65
CA GLU A 71 -3.27 -19.30 -17.37
C GLU A 71 -3.37 -17.75 -17.33
N GLN A 72 -2.96 -17.08 -18.40
CA GLN A 72 -3.10 -15.63 -18.52
C GLN A 72 -4.56 -15.21 -18.51
N LEU A 73 -5.43 -15.93 -19.20
CA LEU A 73 -6.86 -15.64 -19.21
C LEU A 73 -7.48 -15.75 -17.81
N ILE A 74 -7.07 -16.75 -17.00
CA ILE A 74 -7.52 -16.90 -15.61
C ILE A 74 -7.08 -15.68 -14.76
N LEU A 75 -5.90 -15.10 -15.02
CA LEU A 75 -5.42 -13.93 -14.29
C LEU A 75 -6.13 -12.64 -14.71
N ASP A 76 -6.52 -12.54 -15.98
CA ASP A 76 -7.07 -11.32 -16.58
C ASP A 76 -8.62 -11.23 -16.49
N THR A 77 -9.28 -12.24 -15.94
CA THR A 77 -10.75 -12.27 -15.87
C THR A 77 -11.25 -12.51 -14.46
N LEU A 78 -12.53 -12.18 -14.23
CA LEU A 78 -13.32 -12.64 -13.09
C LEU A 78 -13.92 -14.03 -13.39
N PRO A 79 -14.36 -14.80 -12.37
CA PRO A 79 -15.07 -16.03 -12.61
C PRO A 79 -16.39 -15.76 -13.38
N GLU A 80 -16.78 -16.67 -14.23
CA GLU A 80 -17.99 -16.54 -15.07
C GLU A 80 -19.25 -16.25 -14.24
N LYS A 81 -19.35 -16.82 -13.06
CA LYS A 81 -20.46 -16.62 -12.11
C LYS A 81 -19.89 -16.19 -10.76
N TYR A 82 -19.97 -14.93 -10.46
CA TYR A 82 -19.49 -14.33 -9.20
C TYR A 82 -20.54 -13.45 -8.52
N ARG A 83 -21.79 -13.47 -9.01
CA ARG A 83 -22.93 -12.77 -8.40
C ARG A 83 -24.09 -13.72 -8.20
N PHE A 84 -24.81 -13.51 -7.11
CA PHE A 84 -26.10 -14.13 -6.89
C PHE A 84 -27.18 -13.44 -7.74
N PRO A 85 -28.38 -14.06 -7.92
CA PRO A 85 -29.47 -13.45 -8.68
C PRO A 85 -29.95 -12.10 -8.16
N ASN A 86 -29.72 -11.81 -6.86
CA ASN A 86 -30.01 -10.50 -6.23
C ASN A 86 -28.93 -9.43 -6.49
N GLY A 87 -27.91 -9.73 -7.29
CA GLY A 87 -26.80 -8.83 -7.63
C GLY A 87 -25.66 -8.77 -6.62
N SER A 88 -25.80 -9.39 -5.44
CA SER A 88 -24.71 -9.42 -4.44
C SER A 88 -23.55 -10.30 -4.92
N VAL A 89 -22.32 -9.96 -4.48
CA VAL A 89 -21.10 -10.69 -4.85
C VAL A 89 -21.03 -12.02 -4.11
N ASP A 90 -20.83 -13.10 -4.86
CA ASP A 90 -20.54 -14.43 -4.30
C ASP A 90 -19.06 -14.50 -3.88
N GLN A 91 -18.82 -14.26 -2.61
CA GLN A 91 -17.47 -14.28 -2.03
C GLN A 91 -16.79 -15.65 -2.17
N ASN A 92 -17.54 -16.74 -2.11
CA ASN A 92 -16.98 -18.09 -2.25
C ASN A 92 -16.54 -18.36 -3.71
N ALA A 93 -17.30 -17.87 -4.69
CA ALA A 93 -16.93 -17.98 -6.09
C ALA A 93 -15.62 -17.17 -6.36
N LEU A 94 -15.50 -15.98 -5.79
CA LEU A 94 -14.28 -15.19 -5.89
C LEU A 94 -13.08 -15.89 -5.24
N VAL A 95 -13.22 -16.41 -4.02
CA VAL A 95 -12.14 -17.15 -3.33
C VAL A 95 -11.72 -18.40 -4.11
N ALA A 96 -12.69 -19.13 -4.68
CA ALA A 96 -12.38 -20.29 -5.52
C ALA A 96 -11.62 -19.88 -6.79
N HIS A 97 -11.95 -18.74 -7.37
CA HIS A 97 -11.22 -18.18 -8.52
C HIS A 97 -9.81 -17.72 -8.14
N GLU A 98 -9.65 -17.04 -7.02
CA GLU A 98 -8.32 -16.62 -6.51
C GLU A 98 -7.38 -17.82 -6.28
N LYS A 99 -7.92 -18.97 -5.82
CA LYS A 99 -7.15 -20.22 -5.73
C LYS A 99 -6.71 -20.72 -7.13
N LYS A 100 -7.57 -20.65 -8.14
CA LYS A 100 -7.19 -20.97 -9.54
C LYS A 100 -6.14 -19.99 -10.08
N ARG A 101 -6.24 -18.70 -9.70
CA ARG A 101 -5.22 -17.70 -10.04
C ARG A 101 -3.86 -18.04 -9.41
N ALA A 102 -3.83 -18.53 -8.17
CA ALA A 102 -2.60 -19.00 -7.54
C ALA A 102 -1.95 -20.18 -8.30
N GLU A 103 -2.77 -21.13 -8.78
CA GLU A 103 -2.30 -22.23 -9.63
C GLU A 103 -1.76 -21.73 -10.99
N ALA A 104 -2.47 -20.78 -11.61
CA ALA A 104 -2.03 -20.15 -12.87
C ALA A 104 -0.71 -19.40 -12.69
N MET A 105 -0.54 -18.64 -11.60
CA MET A 105 0.72 -17.98 -11.25
C MET A 105 1.86 -18.98 -11.07
N ASN A 106 1.64 -20.09 -10.38
CA ASN A 106 2.66 -21.15 -10.23
C ASN A 106 3.16 -21.66 -11.59
N LYS A 107 2.27 -21.86 -12.55
CA LYS A 107 2.64 -22.31 -13.89
C LYS A 107 3.39 -21.22 -14.68
N LEU A 108 2.84 -20.00 -14.72
CA LEU A 108 3.41 -18.89 -15.49
C LEU A 108 4.77 -18.43 -14.97
N LEU A 109 4.95 -18.42 -13.64
CA LEU A 109 6.19 -17.98 -13.01
C LEU A 109 7.14 -19.14 -12.68
N GLN A 110 6.74 -20.38 -12.97
CA GLN A 110 7.51 -21.58 -12.58
C GLN A 110 7.90 -21.55 -11.09
N THR A 111 6.90 -21.31 -10.24
CA THR A 111 7.02 -21.29 -8.78
C THR A 111 6.27 -22.47 -8.18
N GLN A 112 6.43 -22.68 -6.86
CA GLN A 112 5.74 -23.73 -6.11
C GLN A 112 5.07 -23.14 -4.87
N PHE A 113 4.32 -22.06 -5.06
CA PHE A 113 3.57 -21.47 -3.95
C PHE A 113 2.59 -22.47 -3.37
N LYS A 114 2.67 -22.63 -2.06
CA LYS A 114 1.65 -23.28 -1.25
C LYS A 114 0.66 -22.22 -0.80
N VAL A 115 -0.62 -22.59 -0.74
CA VAL A 115 -1.69 -21.68 -0.34
C VAL A 115 -2.10 -21.98 1.09
N SER A 116 -2.05 -20.96 1.95
CA SER A 116 -2.64 -20.98 3.29
C SER A 116 -3.80 -19.97 3.32
N GLU A 117 -4.95 -20.40 3.82
CA GLU A 117 -6.16 -19.57 3.85
C GLU A 117 -6.47 -19.10 5.26
N THR A 118 -6.83 -17.81 5.41
CA THR A 118 -7.32 -17.22 6.64
C THR A 118 -8.73 -16.65 6.42
N ALA A 119 -9.30 -15.94 7.39
CA ALA A 119 -10.60 -15.30 7.21
C ALA A 119 -10.58 -14.25 6.10
N HIS A 120 -9.50 -13.45 5.98
CA HIS A 120 -9.41 -12.31 5.08
C HIS A 120 -8.31 -12.41 4.02
N TYR A 121 -7.42 -13.41 4.09
CA TYR A 121 -6.28 -13.55 3.19
C TYR A 121 -6.14 -14.94 2.57
N LEU A 122 -5.55 -14.97 1.37
CA LEU A 122 -4.89 -16.13 0.78
C LEU A 122 -3.39 -15.87 0.78
N VAL A 123 -2.64 -16.61 1.59
CA VAL A 123 -1.18 -16.48 1.66
C VAL A 123 -0.56 -17.51 0.73
N LEU A 124 0.05 -17.02 -0.35
CA LEU A 124 0.82 -17.79 -1.32
C LEU A 124 2.30 -17.70 -0.94
N SER A 125 2.96 -18.83 -0.73
CA SER A 125 4.35 -18.83 -0.27
C SER A 125 5.15 -19.99 -0.84
N ASP A 126 6.35 -19.71 -1.32
CA ASP A 126 7.39 -20.69 -1.64
C ASP A 126 8.54 -20.66 -0.61
N THR A 127 8.27 -20.09 0.59
CA THR A 127 9.20 -20.05 1.72
C THR A 127 8.96 -21.21 2.69
N ASP A 128 9.74 -21.27 3.77
CA ASP A 128 9.55 -22.28 4.82
C ASP A 128 8.22 -22.11 5.57
N SER A 129 7.76 -23.18 6.21
CA SER A 129 6.47 -23.22 6.91
C SER A 129 6.42 -22.31 8.15
N SER A 130 7.56 -22.11 8.83
CA SER A 130 7.64 -21.22 10.01
C SER A 130 7.38 -19.78 9.60
N THR A 131 8.10 -19.31 8.59
CA THR A 131 7.92 -17.97 7.98
C THR A 131 6.49 -17.77 7.50
N THR A 132 5.95 -18.73 6.74
CA THR A 132 4.56 -18.66 6.25
C THR A 132 3.56 -18.55 7.40
N SER A 133 3.72 -19.38 8.45
CA SER A 133 2.85 -19.38 9.63
C SER A 133 2.88 -18.05 10.40
N GLN A 134 4.03 -17.38 10.40
CA GLN A 134 4.17 -16.06 11.01
C GLN A 134 3.36 -15.02 10.24
N PHE A 135 3.45 -14.98 8.92
CA PHE A 135 2.64 -14.06 8.09
C PHE A 135 1.15 -14.34 8.20
N VAL A 136 0.73 -15.61 8.26
CA VAL A 136 -0.68 -15.99 8.49
C VAL A 136 -1.24 -15.33 9.77
N LYS A 137 -0.44 -15.30 10.86
CA LYS A 137 -0.83 -14.62 12.10
C LYS A 137 -0.88 -13.09 11.92
N TRP A 138 0.12 -12.50 11.27
CA TRP A 138 0.16 -11.06 11.03
C TRP A 138 -0.99 -10.56 10.18
N CYS A 139 -1.46 -11.36 9.21
CA CYS A 139 -2.59 -11.02 8.35
C CYS A 139 -3.84 -10.65 9.16
N GLU A 140 -4.29 -11.53 10.02
CA GLU A 140 -5.51 -11.31 10.79
C GLU A 140 -5.31 -10.26 11.89
N THR A 141 -4.10 -10.18 12.48
CA THR A 141 -3.77 -9.13 13.46
C THR A 141 -3.84 -7.74 12.82
N LEU A 142 -3.27 -7.57 11.64
CA LEU A 142 -3.32 -6.29 10.91
C LEU A 142 -4.75 -5.93 10.53
N TYR A 143 -5.52 -6.88 9.95
CA TYR A 143 -6.91 -6.64 9.56
C TYR A 143 -7.77 -6.22 10.75
N SER A 144 -7.65 -6.93 11.87
CA SER A 144 -8.36 -6.61 13.11
C SER A 144 -7.98 -5.22 13.66
N SER A 145 -6.69 -4.87 13.61
CA SER A 145 -6.19 -3.57 14.07
C SER A 145 -6.73 -2.42 13.21
N LEU A 146 -6.78 -2.63 11.88
CA LEU A 146 -7.36 -1.69 10.93
C LEU A 146 -8.86 -1.55 11.14
N GLY A 147 -9.58 -2.66 11.27
CA GLY A 147 -11.02 -2.66 11.57
C GLY A 147 -11.34 -1.92 12.86
N ALA A 148 -10.57 -2.15 13.92
CA ALA A 148 -10.72 -1.46 15.21
C ALA A 148 -10.45 0.05 15.14
N LEU A 149 -9.55 0.50 14.26
CA LEU A 149 -9.29 1.93 14.04
C LEU A 149 -10.52 2.63 13.43
N PHE A 150 -11.24 1.94 12.55
CA PHE A 150 -12.40 2.46 11.83
C PHE A 150 -13.75 2.04 12.43
N GLY A 151 -13.74 1.31 13.56
CA GLY A 151 -14.97 0.85 14.21
C GLY A 151 -15.82 -0.04 13.30
N MET A 152 -15.17 -0.93 12.55
CA MET A 152 -15.84 -1.90 11.69
C MET A 152 -16.48 -3.00 12.54
N ASP A 153 -17.66 -3.42 12.14
CA ASP A 153 -18.37 -4.53 12.77
C ASP A 153 -17.75 -5.89 12.40
N ALA A 154 -17.96 -6.88 13.28
CA ALA A 154 -17.54 -8.25 13.02
C ALA A 154 -18.25 -8.79 11.75
N GLY A 155 -17.47 -9.14 10.73
CA GLY A 155 -17.97 -9.61 9.43
C GLY A 155 -18.03 -8.55 8.34
N GLU A 156 -17.81 -7.28 8.65
CA GLU A 156 -17.60 -6.24 7.64
C GLU A 156 -16.34 -6.54 6.83
N ARG A 157 -16.45 -6.41 5.50
CA ARG A 157 -15.34 -6.69 4.58
C ARG A 157 -14.94 -5.44 3.85
N VAL A 158 -13.62 -5.26 3.69
CA VAL A 158 -13.05 -4.14 2.92
C VAL A 158 -12.80 -4.53 1.47
N TRP A 159 -12.43 -5.79 1.22
CA TRP A 159 -12.20 -6.31 -0.11
C TRP A 159 -13.13 -7.46 -0.46
N ASP A 160 -13.36 -7.62 -1.75
CA ASP A 160 -14.06 -8.75 -2.33
C ASP A 160 -13.14 -9.97 -2.38
N GLY A 161 -13.68 -11.17 -2.13
CA GLY A 161 -12.86 -12.37 -2.01
C GLY A 161 -11.93 -12.30 -0.80
N LYS A 162 -10.64 -12.48 -1.03
CA LYS A 162 -9.56 -12.38 -0.03
C LYS A 162 -8.38 -11.58 -0.58
N CYS A 163 -7.67 -10.87 0.29
CA CYS A 163 -6.41 -10.26 -0.09
C CYS A 163 -5.36 -11.35 -0.33
N MET A 164 -4.78 -11.38 -1.51
CA MET A 164 -3.73 -12.34 -1.85
C MET A 164 -2.37 -11.81 -1.38
N LEU A 165 -1.79 -12.40 -0.34
CA LEU A 165 -0.42 -12.11 0.09
C LEU A 165 0.54 -13.10 -0.54
N ILE A 166 1.53 -12.62 -1.31
CA ILE A 166 2.48 -13.46 -2.04
C ILE A 166 3.89 -13.25 -1.50
N LEU A 167 4.46 -14.31 -0.95
CA LEU A 167 5.80 -14.32 -0.36
C LEU A 167 6.76 -15.04 -1.31
N PHE A 168 7.73 -14.30 -1.84
CA PHE A 168 8.70 -14.83 -2.81
C PHE A 168 10.03 -15.17 -2.12
N SER A 169 10.41 -16.43 -2.08
CA SER A 169 11.73 -16.83 -1.57
C SER A 169 12.89 -16.26 -2.40
N ARG A 170 12.63 -15.94 -3.67
CA ARG A 170 13.62 -15.41 -4.64
C ARG A 170 13.17 -14.05 -5.20
N ARG A 171 13.97 -13.00 -4.98
CA ARG A 171 13.71 -11.66 -5.53
C ARG A 171 13.53 -11.65 -7.07
N ALA A 172 14.23 -12.51 -7.78
CA ALA A 172 14.07 -12.61 -9.24
C ALA A 172 12.63 -12.98 -9.65
N LYS A 173 11.96 -13.87 -8.87
CA LYS A 173 10.56 -14.24 -9.14
C LYS A 173 9.57 -13.16 -8.74
N PHE A 174 9.87 -12.40 -7.68
CA PHE A 174 9.13 -11.20 -7.34
C PHE A 174 9.18 -10.15 -8.48
N GLN A 175 10.38 -9.89 -9.03
CA GLN A 175 10.56 -8.96 -10.14
C GLN A 175 9.90 -9.48 -11.43
N GLU A 176 10.03 -10.79 -11.71
CA GLU A 176 9.35 -11.41 -12.85
C GLU A 176 7.83 -11.27 -12.76
N CYS A 177 7.26 -11.50 -11.56
CA CYS A 177 5.84 -11.31 -11.30
C CYS A 177 5.42 -9.85 -11.54
N ALA A 178 6.14 -8.89 -10.98
CA ALA A 178 5.86 -7.47 -11.12
C ALA A 178 5.85 -7.03 -12.60
N VAL A 179 6.84 -7.46 -13.39
CA VAL A 179 6.94 -7.09 -14.81
C VAL A 179 5.89 -7.78 -15.65
N ARG A 180 5.72 -9.10 -15.48
CA ARG A 180 4.85 -9.90 -16.37
C ARG A 180 3.37 -9.79 -16.05
N LEU A 181 3.02 -9.73 -14.76
CA LEU A 181 1.62 -9.78 -14.34
C LEU A 181 1.09 -8.39 -13.97
N ASP A 182 1.96 -7.47 -13.51
CA ASP A 182 1.54 -6.15 -13.05
C ASP A 182 2.04 -5.00 -13.96
N GLY A 183 2.87 -5.32 -14.95
CA GLY A 183 3.39 -4.32 -15.90
C GLY A 183 4.31 -3.27 -15.27
N HIS A 184 5.02 -3.63 -14.19
CA HIS A 184 5.70 -2.70 -13.31
C HIS A 184 7.15 -3.12 -13.00
N ASP A 185 8.09 -2.16 -12.98
CA ASP A 185 9.49 -2.40 -12.58
C ASP A 185 9.67 -2.31 -11.06
N ALA A 186 9.71 -3.47 -10.40
CA ALA A 186 9.90 -3.60 -8.94
C ALA A 186 11.36 -3.77 -8.50
N LYS A 187 12.36 -3.49 -9.36
CA LYS A 187 13.79 -3.73 -9.03
C LYS A 187 14.24 -3.10 -7.71
N ARG A 188 13.67 -1.94 -7.37
CA ARG A 188 14.00 -1.19 -6.15
C ARG A 188 12.93 -1.26 -5.06
N ALA A 189 11.83 -1.96 -5.33
CA ALA A 189 10.75 -2.09 -4.37
C ALA A 189 11.13 -3.06 -3.24
N GLY A 190 10.89 -2.68 -1.99
CA GLY A 190 10.97 -3.57 -0.83
C GLY A 190 9.79 -4.54 -0.79
N ALA A 191 8.62 -4.04 -1.14
CA ALA A 191 7.36 -4.73 -1.31
C ALA A 191 6.43 -3.82 -2.13
N TYR A 192 5.25 -4.28 -2.52
CA TYR A 192 4.19 -3.44 -3.07
C TYR A 192 2.83 -4.13 -2.96
N PHE A 193 1.76 -3.34 -3.07
CA PHE A 193 0.42 -3.87 -3.28
C PHE A 193 -0.10 -3.48 -4.67
N ALA A 194 -1.04 -4.25 -5.19
CA ALA A 194 -1.73 -3.95 -6.44
C ALA A 194 -3.23 -4.25 -6.30
N VAL A 195 -4.04 -3.43 -6.95
CA VAL A 195 -5.49 -3.61 -7.05
C VAL A 195 -5.86 -3.83 -8.49
N GLU A 196 -6.54 -4.91 -8.77
CA GLU A 196 -7.05 -5.26 -10.08
C GLU A 196 -8.53 -4.89 -10.16
N SER A 197 -8.89 -4.09 -11.18
CA SER A 197 -10.26 -3.63 -11.41
C SER A 197 -10.75 -4.10 -12.76
N TYR A 198 -11.92 -4.70 -12.79
CA TYR A 198 -12.55 -5.24 -13.99
C TYR A 198 -13.68 -4.35 -14.51
N GLY A 199 -13.99 -3.27 -13.79
CA GLY A 199 -15.01 -2.29 -14.14
C GLY A 199 -15.44 -1.47 -12.92
N PRO A 200 -16.26 -0.42 -13.10
CA PRO A 200 -16.70 0.45 -12.00
C PRO A 200 -17.49 -0.28 -10.92
N GLU A 201 -18.39 -1.15 -11.34
CA GLU A 201 -19.29 -1.93 -10.47
C GLU A 201 -18.78 -3.34 -10.18
N GLU A 202 -17.58 -3.68 -10.70
CA GLU A 202 -17.04 -5.02 -10.57
C GLU A 202 -16.20 -5.16 -9.29
N PRO A 203 -16.07 -6.41 -8.77
CA PRO A 203 -15.18 -6.71 -7.68
C PRO A 203 -13.76 -6.24 -7.97
N ARG A 204 -13.08 -5.78 -6.95
CA ARG A 204 -11.65 -5.46 -7.01
C ARG A 204 -10.86 -6.48 -6.23
N LEU A 205 -9.98 -7.16 -6.92
CA LEU A 205 -9.07 -8.10 -6.30
C LEU A 205 -7.80 -7.36 -5.87
N VAL A 206 -7.30 -7.67 -4.70
CA VAL A 206 -6.11 -7.01 -4.13
C VAL A 206 -5.05 -8.04 -3.81
N LYS A 207 -3.80 -7.68 -4.09
CA LYS A 207 -2.64 -8.48 -3.74
C LYS A 207 -1.52 -7.65 -3.14
N ILE A 208 -0.77 -8.26 -2.25
CA ILE A 208 0.44 -7.72 -1.62
C ILE A 208 1.58 -8.67 -1.95
N LEU A 209 2.70 -8.13 -2.41
CA LEU A 209 3.83 -8.92 -2.86
C LEU A 209 5.08 -8.53 -2.07
N ILE A 210 5.72 -9.53 -1.45
CA ILE A 210 6.89 -9.33 -0.58
C ILE A 210 8.01 -10.29 -0.99
N PRO A 211 9.20 -9.78 -1.40
CA PRO A 211 10.38 -10.60 -1.57
C PRO A 211 11.02 -10.87 -0.19
N MET A 212 11.35 -12.15 0.07
CA MET A 212 11.86 -12.63 1.34
C MET A 212 13.41 -12.67 1.38
N ASP A 213 14.04 -11.67 0.78
CA ASP A 213 15.50 -11.50 0.80
C ASP A 213 16.01 -10.81 2.07
N ASP A 214 15.17 -10.04 2.75
CA ASP A 214 15.45 -9.58 4.12
C ASP A 214 15.31 -10.77 5.10
N LYS A 215 16.22 -10.86 6.06
CA LYS A 215 16.24 -11.92 7.08
C LYS A 215 15.77 -11.45 8.45
N ASP A 216 15.53 -10.14 8.61
CA ASP A 216 14.98 -9.60 9.84
C ASP A 216 13.44 -9.72 9.85
N PRO A 217 12.88 -10.58 10.73
CA PRO A 217 11.44 -10.75 10.83
C PRO A 217 10.69 -9.45 11.17
N ARG A 218 11.32 -8.52 11.92
CA ARG A 218 10.73 -7.24 12.26
C ARG A 218 10.58 -6.36 11.02
N ARG A 219 11.62 -6.36 10.17
CA ARG A 219 11.59 -5.62 8.91
C ARG A 219 10.51 -6.16 7.98
N LEU A 220 10.37 -7.48 7.90
CA LEU A 220 9.33 -8.11 7.10
C LEU A 220 7.93 -7.80 7.64
N GLN A 221 7.74 -7.79 8.96
CA GLN A 221 6.48 -7.38 9.59
C GLN A 221 6.16 -5.91 9.31
N GLU A 222 7.15 -5.03 9.40
CA GLU A 222 7.01 -3.60 9.06
C GLU A 222 6.55 -3.43 7.61
N LEU A 223 7.23 -4.08 6.66
CA LEU A 223 6.86 -4.05 5.23
C LEU A 223 5.43 -4.54 5.00
N PHE A 224 5.08 -5.69 5.60
CA PHE A 224 3.73 -6.24 5.47
C PHE A 224 2.68 -5.30 6.07
N ALA A 225 2.89 -4.76 7.27
CA ALA A 225 1.95 -3.87 7.91
C ALA A 225 1.76 -2.57 7.11
N HIS A 226 2.83 -2.06 6.50
CA HIS A 226 2.81 -0.87 5.65
C HIS A 226 1.99 -1.12 4.37
N GLU A 227 2.36 -2.13 3.57
CA GLU A 227 1.68 -2.44 2.31
C GLU A 227 0.25 -2.92 2.51
N GLY A 228 0.01 -3.72 3.56
CA GLY A 228 -1.32 -4.20 3.93
C GLY A 228 -2.25 -3.06 4.35
N SER A 229 -1.72 -2.02 5.00
CA SER A 229 -2.47 -0.82 5.32
C SER A 229 -2.88 -0.06 4.05
N HIS A 230 -1.97 0.10 3.09
CA HIS A 230 -2.30 0.71 1.81
C HIS A 230 -3.37 -0.07 1.06
N ALA A 231 -3.24 -1.40 0.99
CA ALA A 231 -4.24 -2.28 0.37
C ALA A 231 -5.63 -2.10 1.01
N PHE A 232 -5.67 -1.99 2.35
CA PHE A 232 -6.92 -1.74 3.08
C PHE A 232 -7.51 -0.37 2.75
N PHE A 233 -6.72 0.70 2.84
CA PHE A 233 -7.23 2.06 2.62
C PHE A 233 -7.63 2.32 1.18
N GLU A 234 -6.98 1.69 0.21
CA GLU A 234 -7.39 1.82 -1.19
C GLU A 234 -8.83 1.32 -1.40
N LEU A 235 -9.21 0.22 -0.74
CA LEU A 235 -10.53 -0.40 -0.90
C LEU A 235 -11.57 0.05 0.14
N TYR A 236 -11.16 0.59 1.28
CA TYR A 236 -12.06 1.11 2.29
C TYR A 236 -12.89 2.27 1.72
N ARG A 237 -14.24 2.16 1.72
CA ARG A 237 -15.20 3.19 1.22
C ARG A 237 -14.77 3.79 -0.13
N ARG A 238 -14.86 3.03 -1.19
CA ARG A 238 -14.62 3.50 -2.56
C ARG A 238 -15.65 4.56 -2.99
N PRO A 239 -15.32 5.49 -3.94
CA PRO A 239 -14.15 5.53 -4.81
C PRO A 239 -13.05 6.53 -4.39
N GLY A 240 -13.20 7.26 -3.30
CA GLY A 240 -12.31 8.39 -2.98
C GLY A 240 -10.88 7.97 -2.64
N ARG A 241 -9.91 8.85 -2.97
CA ARG A 241 -8.50 8.69 -2.60
C ARG A 241 -8.16 9.56 -1.41
N LEU A 242 -7.26 9.07 -0.56
CA LEU A 242 -6.72 9.86 0.54
C LEU A 242 -5.59 10.77 0.04
N PRO A 243 -5.40 11.98 0.63
CA PRO A 243 -4.19 12.76 0.44
C PRO A 243 -2.94 11.93 0.76
N LEU A 244 -1.83 12.18 0.03
CA LEU A 244 -0.62 11.38 0.17
C LEU A 244 -0.13 11.31 1.62
N TRP A 245 -0.06 12.44 2.31
CA TRP A 245 0.39 12.50 3.71
C TRP A 245 -0.47 11.61 4.65
N LEU A 246 -1.78 11.55 4.39
CA LEU A 246 -2.68 10.75 5.22
C LEU A 246 -2.56 9.26 4.86
N HIS A 247 -2.42 8.93 3.58
CA HIS A 247 -2.24 7.56 3.11
C HIS A 247 -0.94 6.94 3.65
N GLU A 248 0.17 7.69 3.55
CA GLU A 248 1.47 7.28 4.11
C GLU A 248 1.47 7.31 5.64
N GLY A 249 0.91 8.37 6.22
CA GLY A 249 0.83 8.51 7.68
C GLY A 249 0.02 7.40 8.36
N LEU A 250 -1.06 6.93 7.72
CA LEU A 250 -1.84 5.79 8.19
C LEU A 250 -1.04 4.48 8.11
N ALA A 251 -0.31 4.25 7.01
CA ALA A 251 0.55 3.08 6.88
C ALA A 251 1.64 3.07 7.96
N GLU A 252 2.33 4.19 8.17
CA GLU A 252 3.32 4.35 9.23
C GLU A 252 2.71 4.22 10.65
N TYR A 253 1.50 4.75 10.86
CA TYR A 253 0.78 4.58 12.12
C TYR A 253 0.48 3.12 12.41
N MET A 254 -0.01 2.37 11.42
CA MET A 254 -0.32 0.96 11.57
C MET A 254 0.93 0.08 11.77
N THR A 255 2.08 0.45 11.19
CA THR A 255 3.34 -0.25 11.52
C THR A 255 3.65 -0.12 13.01
N THR A 256 3.47 1.08 13.59
CA THR A 256 3.74 1.31 15.03
C THR A 256 2.67 0.71 15.95
N VAL A 257 1.45 0.52 15.50
CA VAL A 257 0.40 -0.22 16.23
C VAL A 257 0.77 -1.70 16.33
N ASN A 258 1.34 -2.27 15.27
CA ASN A 258 1.73 -3.67 15.22
C ASN A 258 3.11 -3.94 15.85
N ASP A 259 4.03 -2.98 15.80
CA ASP A 259 5.32 -3.01 16.52
C ASP A 259 5.63 -1.66 17.15
N LYS A 260 5.33 -1.52 18.44
CA LYS A 260 5.56 -0.30 19.21
C LYS A 260 7.04 0.14 19.24
N SER A 261 7.98 -0.78 19.03
CA SER A 261 9.41 -0.46 19.03
C SER A 261 9.82 0.48 17.88
N LEU A 262 9.00 0.59 16.84
CA LEU A 262 9.22 1.47 15.70
C LEU A 262 8.86 2.94 15.99
N ARG A 263 8.00 3.19 17.00
CA ARG A 263 7.47 4.53 17.32
C ARG A 263 8.54 5.54 17.71
N PRO A 264 9.53 5.24 18.60
CA PRO A 264 10.47 6.23 19.09
C PRO A 264 11.26 6.93 18.00
N ALA A 265 11.77 6.21 17.00
CA ALA A 265 12.55 6.79 15.91
C ALA A 265 11.74 7.81 15.10
N ARG A 266 10.46 7.52 14.84
CA ARG A 266 9.53 8.40 14.12
C ARG A 266 9.21 9.66 14.93
N VAL A 267 8.97 9.52 16.23
CA VAL A 267 8.67 10.63 17.14
C VAL A 267 9.89 11.55 17.29
N ILE A 268 11.09 11.00 17.44
CA ILE A 268 12.33 11.78 17.52
C ILE A 268 12.52 12.65 16.28
N GLU A 269 12.36 12.07 15.09
CA GLU A 269 12.54 12.81 13.84
C GLU A 269 11.44 13.88 13.65
N ALA A 270 10.17 13.56 13.93
CA ALA A 270 9.07 14.52 13.87
C ALA A 270 9.30 15.68 14.88
N THR A 271 9.81 15.37 16.08
CA THR A 271 10.16 16.37 17.10
C THR A 271 11.28 17.29 16.61
N ARG A 272 12.30 16.73 15.97
CA ARG A 272 13.38 17.50 15.35
C ARG A 272 12.82 18.49 14.31
N ILE A 273 11.90 18.05 13.46
CA ILE A 273 11.24 18.90 12.45
C ILE A 273 10.37 19.97 13.13
N ALA A 274 9.54 19.60 14.10
CA ALA A 274 8.65 20.54 14.79
C ALA A 274 9.43 21.68 15.46
N LYS A 275 10.61 21.39 16.06
CA LYS A 275 11.51 22.39 16.68
C LYS A 275 12.08 23.40 15.68
N THR A 276 12.19 23.08 14.39
CA THR A 276 12.69 24.03 13.39
C THR A 276 11.74 25.21 13.14
N GLY A 277 10.50 25.12 13.56
CA GLY A 277 9.45 26.12 13.25
C GLY A 277 9.01 26.13 11.78
N ARG A 278 9.61 25.30 10.90
CA ARG A 278 9.22 25.24 9.47
C ARG A 278 7.81 24.74 9.31
N SER A 279 7.09 25.34 8.34
CA SER A 279 5.74 24.88 8.00
C SER A 279 5.73 23.50 7.35
N ILE A 280 4.71 22.69 7.70
CA ILE A 280 4.47 21.39 7.09
C ILE A 280 3.54 21.45 5.87
N ARG A 281 3.25 22.65 5.36
CA ARG A 281 2.36 22.83 4.19
C ARG A 281 2.78 22.01 2.99
N LYS A 282 4.10 21.85 2.76
CA LYS A 282 4.62 20.99 1.68
C LYS A 282 4.14 19.54 1.84
N VAL A 283 4.19 18.99 3.06
CA VAL A 283 3.71 17.63 3.36
C VAL A 283 2.21 17.54 3.13
N LEU A 284 1.45 18.51 3.65
CA LEU A 284 -0.02 18.53 3.51
C LEU A 284 -0.51 18.74 2.07
N ALA A 285 0.31 19.36 1.22
CA ALA A 285 0.00 19.60 -0.20
C ALA A 285 0.56 18.53 -1.16
N ALA A 286 1.33 17.56 -0.65
CA ALA A 286 1.91 16.50 -1.47
C ALA A 286 0.82 15.67 -2.15
N LYS A 287 1.05 15.38 -3.45
CA LYS A 287 0.10 14.68 -4.33
C LYS A 287 0.56 13.25 -4.60
N ALA A 288 -0.36 12.43 -5.04
CA ALA A 288 -0.04 11.12 -5.57
C ALA A 288 1.02 11.22 -6.68
N GLY A 289 2.11 10.44 -6.54
CA GLY A 289 3.28 10.49 -7.43
C GLY A 289 4.46 11.31 -6.90
N ASP A 290 4.25 12.17 -5.90
CA ASP A 290 5.35 12.80 -5.19
C ASP A 290 6.10 11.77 -4.32
N SER A 291 7.39 12.00 -4.09
CA SER A 291 8.16 11.21 -3.13
C SER A 291 8.27 11.95 -1.81
N LEU A 292 8.02 11.24 -0.71
CA LEU A 292 8.26 11.75 0.64
C LEU A 292 9.67 11.37 1.12
N GLU A 293 10.32 12.26 1.84
CA GLU A 293 11.55 11.97 2.58
C GLU A 293 11.21 11.37 3.95
N TRP A 294 12.19 10.78 4.62
CA TRP A 294 12.00 10.18 5.94
C TRP A 294 11.33 11.11 6.96
N GLY A 295 11.76 12.37 7.00
CA GLY A 295 11.14 13.37 7.86
C GLY A 295 9.68 13.67 7.52
N GLU A 296 9.31 13.59 6.24
CA GLU A 296 7.92 13.80 5.78
C GLU A 296 7.05 12.59 6.14
N TYR A 297 7.59 11.35 6.11
CA TYR A 297 6.92 10.16 6.64
C TYR A 297 6.66 10.27 8.15
N CYS A 298 7.69 10.67 8.93
CA CYS A 298 7.55 10.86 10.36
C CYS A 298 6.56 11.97 10.73
N THR A 299 6.51 13.04 9.93
CA THR A 299 5.52 14.11 10.06
C THR A 299 4.12 13.57 9.78
N SER A 300 3.94 12.83 8.69
CA SER A 300 2.67 12.20 8.30
C SER A 300 2.16 11.22 9.35
N PHE A 301 3.04 10.37 9.87
CA PHE A 301 2.76 9.49 11.01
C PHE A 301 2.23 10.26 12.22
N THR A 302 2.95 11.30 12.66
CA THR A 302 2.58 12.05 13.87
C THR A 302 1.36 12.94 13.65
N LEU A 303 1.03 13.34 12.41
CA LEU A 303 -0.24 13.97 12.06
C LEU A 303 -1.41 13.01 12.26
N VAL A 304 -1.28 11.76 11.81
CA VAL A 304 -2.31 10.73 12.04
C VAL A 304 -2.44 10.43 13.52
N ASP A 305 -1.33 10.26 14.24
CA ASP A 305 -1.31 10.03 15.68
C ASP A 305 -2.00 11.16 16.45
N CYS A 306 -1.76 12.41 16.08
CA CYS A 306 -2.44 13.59 16.62
C CYS A 306 -3.95 13.52 16.39
N LEU A 307 -4.37 13.29 15.16
CA LEU A 307 -5.80 13.24 14.81
C LEU A 307 -6.52 12.09 15.50
N VAL A 308 -5.90 10.92 15.60
CA VAL A 308 -6.45 9.76 16.32
C VAL A 308 -6.55 10.05 17.82
N THR A 309 -5.54 10.70 18.40
CA THR A 309 -5.53 11.12 19.82
C THR A 309 -6.62 12.14 20.11
N LEU A 310 -6.91 13.06 19.19
CA LEU A 310 -8.01 14.02 19.31
C LEU A 310 -9.41 13.37 19.22
N GLY A 311 -9.47 12.09 18.86
CA GLY A 311 -10.69 11.28 18.92
C GLY A 311 -10.87 10.35 17.72
N LYS A 312 -10.84 9.04 17.95
CA LYS A 312 -11.07 8.02 16.92
C LYS A 312 -12.37 8.24 16.12
N PRO A 313 -13.54 8.56 16.73
CA PRO A 313 -14.76 8.82 15.95
C PRO A 313 -14.63 10.03 15.00
N LYS A 314 -13.92 11.09 15.42
CA LYS A 314 -13.63 12.25 14.58
C LYS A 314 -12.69 11.86 13.43
N PHE A 315 -11.68 11.04 13.73
CA PHE A 315 -10.74 10.53 12.73
C PHE A 315 -11.46 9.72 11.65
N LYS A 316 -12.32 8.77 12.06
CA LYS A 316 -13.18 8.03 11.15
C LYS A 316 -14.03 8.95 10.27
N LYS A 317 -14.73 9.92 10.89
CA LYS A 317 -15.55 10.90 10.17
C LYS A 317 -14.73 11.70 9.13
N PHE A 318 -13.50 12.07 9.46
CA PHE A 318 -12.58 12.76 8.54
C PHE A 318 -12.20 11.87 7.35
N VAL A 319 -11.76 10.65 7.61
CA VAL A 319 -11.37 9.69 6.55
C VAL A 319 -12.59 9.33 5.68
N ASP A 320 -13.74 9.06 6.28
CA ASP A 320 -14.98 8.77 5.55
C ASP A 320 -15.36 9.91 4.60
N ALA A 321 -15.27 11.15 5.08
CA ALA A 321 -15.58 12.33 4.27
C ALA A 321 -14.63 12.48 3.06
N LEU A 322 -13.33 12.18 3.25
CA LEU A 322 -12.35 12.15 2.16
C LEU A 322 -12.65 11.04 1.14
N LYS A 323 -12.97 9.86 1.63
CA LYS A 323 -13.35 8.71 0.79
C LYS A 323 -14.65 8.96 0.03
N ASP A 324 -15.56 9.77 0.58
CA ASP A 324 -16.77 10.24 -0.09
C ASP A 324 -16.49 11.44 -1.05
N GLY A 325 -15.20 11.79 -1.28
CA GLY A 325 -14.77 12.78 -2.26
C GLY A 325 -14.75 14.21 -1.77
N LYS A 326 -14.91 14.47 -0.46
CA LYS A 326 -14.78 15.84 0.08
C LYS A 326 -13.34 16.33 0.01
N GLU A 327 -13.17 17.62 -0.24
CA GLU A 327 -11.88 18.29 -0.16
C GLU A 327 -11.35 18.23 1.29
N GLN A 328 -10.01 18.06 1.46
CA GLN A 328 -9.42 17.76 2.77
C GLN A 328 -9.65 18.83 3.83
N GLY A 329 -9.62 20.13 3.46
CA GLY A 329 -9.91 21.21 4.41
C GLY A 329 -11.35 21.21 4.87
N ALA A 330 -12.31 20.96 3.96
CA ALA A 330 -13.73 20.85 4.28
C ALA A 330 -14.02 19.61 5.14
N ALA A 331 -13.40 18.47 4.82
CA ALA A 331 -13.52 17.24 5.60
C ALA A 331 -12.96 17.43 7.03
N LEU A 332 -11.79 18.07 7.15
CA LEU A 332 -11.16 18.38 8.44
C LEU A 332 -12.03 19.28 9.31
N THR A 333 -12.54 20.37 8.73
CA THR A 333 -13.44 21.31 9.44
C THR A 333 -14.72 20.58 9.90
N ALA A 334 -15.32 19.76 9.04
CA ALA A 334 -16.54 19.03 9.38
C ALA A 334 -16.33 17.99 10.49
N ALA A 335 -15.14 17.39 10.60
CA ALA A 335 -14.83 16.35 11.57
C ALA A 335 -14.31 16.90 12.91
N TYR A 336 -13.44 17.92 12.84
CA TYR A 336 -12.68 18.41 14.01
C TYR A 336 -13.01 19.86 14.38
N GLY A 337 -13.66 20.64 13.50
CA GLY A 337 -14.01 22.03 13.76
C GLY A 337 -12.88 23.03 13.51
N PHE A 338 -11.76 22.61 12.89
CA PHE A 338 -10.61 23.47 12.61
C PHE A 338 -10.11 23.29 11.16
N ASN A 339 -9.34 24.25 10.68
CA ASN A 339 -8.80 24.28 9.31
C ASN A 339 -7.37 23.71 9.25
N MET A 340 -6.78 23.69 8.04
CA MET A 340 -5.43 23.14 7.81
C MET A 340 -4.31 23.90 8.57
N ALA A 341 -4.46 25.22 8.81
CA ALA A 341 -3.48 25.98 9.59
C ALA A 341 -3.55 25.62 11.07
N GLU A 342 -4.75 25.40 11.59
CA GLU A 342 -4.94 24.94 12.96
C GLU A 342 -4.46 23.48 13.12
N LEU A 343 -4.61 22.61 12.10
CA LEU A 343 -4.03 21.27 12.10
C LEU A 343 -2.51 21.32 12.30
N GLU A 344 -1.79 22.22 11.60
CA GLU A 344 -0.34 22.39 11.78
C GLU A 344 0.00 22.80 13.22
N LYS A 345 -0.79 23.68 13.81
CA LYS A 345 -0.62 24.13 15.21
C LYS A 345 -0.89 22.99 16.20
N GLN A 346 -2.00 22.25 16.03
CA GLN A 346 -2.35 21.09 16.86
C GLN A 346 -1.27 20.01 16.77
N TRP A 347 -0.79 19.70 15.56
CA TRP A 347 0.31 18.76 15.36
C TRP A 347 1.57 19.21 16.10
N ARG A 348 1.94 20.49 16.04
CA ARG A 348 3.15 21.00 16.71
C ARG A 348 3.05 20.87 18.22
N THR A 349 1.90 21.23 18.79
CA THR A 349 1.62 21.04 20.23
C THR A 349 1.65 19.54 20.59
N HIS A 350 1.03 18.68 19.78
CA HIS A 350 1.02 17.24 20.00
C HIS A 350 2.44 16.66 20.05
N VAL A 351 3.30 17.03 19.08
CA VAL A 351 4.67 16.51 18.98
C VAL A 351 5.58 17.06 20.09
N LEU A 352 5.45 18.34 20.46
CA LEU A 352 6.37 19.00 21.40
C LEU A 352 5.94 18.86 22.87
N GLU A 353 4.64 18.72 23.15
CA GLU A 353 4.12 18.77 24.51
C GLU A 353 3.41 17.48 24.95
N TYR A 354 2.69 16.80 24.02
CA TYR A 354 1.95 15.59 24.35
C TYR A 354 2.82 14.33 24.25
N LEU A 355 3.46 14.09 23.10
CA LEU A 355 4.25 12.86 22.89
C LEU A 355 5.39 12.64 23.89
N PRO A 356 6.12 13.68 24.38
CA PRO A 356 7.15 13.47 25.39
C PRO A 356 6.61 12.94 26.73
N LYS A 357 5.34 13.15 27.01
CA LYS A 357 4.67 12.67 28.23
C LYS A 357 3.95 11.31 28.05
N HIS A 358 3.79 10.87 26.78
CA HIS A 358 3.09 9.66 26.38
C HIS A 358 3.91 8.90 25.34
N PRO A 359 5.09 8.36 25.71
CA PRO A 359 6.06 7.76 24.79
C PRO A 359 5.57 6.48 24.07
#